data_80badbc5d59d27f59ae723f79529f6ef
#
_entry.id   80badbc5d59d27f59ae723f79529f6ef
#
_cell.length_a   1.000
_cell.length_b   1.000
_cell.length_c   1.000
_cell.angle_alpha   90.00
_cell.angle_beta   90.00
_cell.angle_gamma   90.00
#
_symmetry.space_group_name_H-M   'P 1'
#
loop_
_entity.id
_entity.type
_entity.pdbx_description
1 polymer ?
#
loop_
_entity_poly.entity_id
_entity_poly.type
_entity_poly.pdbx_seq_one_letter_code
_entity_poly.pdbx_strand_id
1 'polypeptide(L)'
;DIPYYFLYKSDIVPVNMPENIKLISYGEEYSDLPLFLEDMIQERLKAWTSRYRVVGRSIFNNTSKLPNSVMQYHYSQEAVPFCGRQTELDELHTFVKADEKFAWWTITGQAGAGKSRLGFELLRRIPICWFGFFLNDNTTISDINRFKPFTNTLIIIDYVSGRESLVAEYIRRFYEMFSSTDYKLR
;
A
#
# COMPACT_ATOMS: atom_id res chain seq x y z
N ASP A 1 -2.38 -12.77 -18.94
CA ASP A 1 -2.65 -11.74 -19.97
C ASP A 1 -3.47 -10.63 -19.31
N ILE A 2 -2.96 -9.40 -19.39
CA ILE A 2 -3.65 -8.22 -18.87
C ILE A 2 -4.48 -7.66 -20.02
N PRO A 3 -5.81 -7.55 -19.91
CA PRO A 3 -6.60 -6.97 -20.97
C PRO A 3 -6.28 -5.47 -21.09
N TYR A 4 -6.11 -5.01 -22.31
CA TYR A 4 -6.01 -3.61 -22.62
C TYR A 4 -7.42 -3.05 -22.87
N TYR A 5 -7.68 -1.82 -22.41
CA TYR A 5 -8.93 -1.14 -22.63
C TYR A 5 -8.70 0.07 -23.51
N PHE A 6 -9.51 0.20 -24.56
CA PHE A 6 -9.45 1.33 -25.47
C PHE A 6 -10.76 2.13 -25.36
N LEU A 7 -10.63 3.39 -24.96
CA LEU A 7 -11.75 4.32 -24.87
C LEU A 7 -11.91 5.01 -26.23
N TYR A 8 -13.10 4.99 -26.80
CA TYR A 8 -13.39 5.66 -28.05
C TYR A 8 -14.70 6.43 -27.99
N LYS A 9 -14.79 7.51 -28.78
CA LYS A 9 -16.03 8.29 -28.92
C LYS A 9 -17.01 7.50 -29.80
N SER A 10 -18.30 7.51 -29.43
CA SER A 10 -19.35 6.65 -30.02
C SER A 10 -19.51 6.74 -31.54
N ASP A 11 -19.01 7.79 -32.17
CA ASP A 11 -19.17 8.02 -33.62
C ASP A 11 -18.14 7.28 -34.50
N ILE A 12 -17.11 6.69 -33.87
CA ILE A 12 -16.02 6.01 -34.57
C ILE A 12 -15.79 4.66 -33.90
N VAL A 13 -16.25 3.59 -34.51
CA VAL A 13 -15.98 2.22 -34.07
C VAL A 13 -14.65 1.76 -34.64
N PRO A 14 -13.63 1.44 -33.81
CA PRO A 14 -12.36 0.89 -34.29
C PRO A 14 -12.59 -0.47 -34.98
N VAL A 15 -12.01 -0.66 -36.13
CA VAL A 15 -12.12 -1.89 -36.93
C VAL A 15 -10.80 -2.67 -36.79
N ASN A 16 -10.87 -4.00 -36.66
CA ASN A 16 -9.71 -4.90 -36.56
C ASN A 16 -8.84 -4.72 -35.29
N MET A 17 -9.46 -4.72 -34.14
CA MET A 17 -8.73 -4.71 -32.87
C MET A 17 -8.28 -6.13 -32.45
N PRO A 18 -7.11 -6.28 -31.83
CA PRO A 18 -6.69 -7.55 -31.25
C PRO A 18 -7.67 -8.06 -30.18
N GLU A 19 -7.83 -9.39 -30.06
CA GLU A 19 -8.77 -10.02 -29.11
C GLU A 19 -8.53 -9.67 -27.63
N ASN A 20 -7.31 -9.26 -27.30
CA ASN A 20 -6.94 -8.84 -25.94
C ASN A 20 -7.31 -7.38 -25.62
N ILE A 21 -7.93 -6.65 -26.56
CA ILE A 21 -8.37 -5.28 -26.36
C ILE A 21 -9.89 -5.23 -26.16
N LYS A 22 -10.33 -4.71 -25.04
CA LYS A 22 -11.73 -4.42 -24.76
C LYS A 22 -12.05 -2.99 -25.16
N LEU A 23 -13.03 -2.82 -26.03
CA LEU A 23 -13.52 -1.52 -26.48
C LEU A 23 -14.55 -0.97 -25.51
N ILE A 24 -14.43 0.32 -25.18
CA ILE A 24 -15.39 1.03 -24.37
C ILE A 24 -15.74 2.33 -25.08
N SER A 25 -16.98 2.45 -25.46
CA SER A 25 -17.46 3.69 -26.02
C SER A 25 -17.79 4.69 -24.91
N TYR A 26 -17.43 5.95 -25.12
CA TYR A 26 -17.94 7.06 -24.33
C TYR A 26 -18.73 8.01 -25.28
N GLY A 27 -20.00 8.18 -24.98
CA GLY A 27 -20.89 9.11 -25.72
C GLY A 27 -21.12 10.39 -24.93
N GLU A 28 -22.04 11.22 -25.41
CA GLU A 28 -22.48 12.43 -24.71
C GLU A 28 -23.14 12.13 -23.36
N GLU A 29 -23.62 10.90 -23.16
CA GLU A 29 -24.07 10.39 -21.86
C GLU A 29 -22.95 9.56 -21.22
N TYR A 30 -22.20 10.21 -20.37
CA TYR A 30 -21.14 9.57 -19.54
C TYR A 30 -21.66 8.54 -18.52
N SER A 31 -22.87 8.01 -18.69
CA SER A 31 -23.53 7.17 -17.70
C SER A 31 -22.78 5.86 -17.39
N ASP A 32 -22.12 5.29 -18.39
CA ASP A 32 -21.50 3.96 -18.26
C ASP A 32 -20.03 3.97 -17.84
N LEU A 33 -19.34 5.10 -18.09
CA LEU A 33 -17.91 5.21 -17.76
C LEU A 33 -17.60 5.10 -16.25
N PRO A 34 -18.36 5.75 -15.35
CA PRO A 34 -18.16 5.57 -13.90
C PRO A 34 -18.39 4.13 -13.44
N LEU A 35 -19.46 3.47 -13.90
CA LEU A 35 -19.77 2.07 -13.59
C LEU A 35 -18.68 1.15 -14.12
N PHE A 36 -18.23 1.37 -15.33
CA PHE A 36 -17.14 0.60 -15.93
C PHE A 36 -15.83 0.76 -15.16
N LEU A 37 -15.46 1.99 -14.77
CA LEU A 37 -14.26 2.25 -13.99
C LEU A 37 -14.38 1.59 -12.59
N GLU A 38 -15.55 1.63 -11.99
CA GLU A 38 -15.82 0.97 -10.70
C GLU A 38 -15.69 -0.55 -10.84
N ASP A 39 -16.28 -1.16 -11.85
CA ASP A 39 -16.16 -2.60 -12.14
C ASP A 39 -14.72 -2.99 -12.44
N MET A 40 -14.00 -2.21 -13.23
CA MET A 40 -12.59 -2.45 -13.53
C MET A 40 -11.71 -2.36 -12.27
N ILE A 41 -11.97 -1.38 -11.42
CA ILE A 41 -11.29 -1.22 -10.13
C ILE A 41 -11.63 -2.41 -9.23
N GLN A 42 -12.90 -2.81 -9.15
CA GLN A 42 -13.34 -3.95 -8.35
C GLN A 42 -12.75 -5.28 -8.85
N GLU A 43 -12.72 -5.52 -10.16
CA GLU A 43 -12.06 -6.70 -10.74
C GLU A 43 -10.55 -6.72 -10.43
N ARG A 44 -9.89 -5.58 -10.57
CA ARG A 44 -8.47 -5.44 -10.22
C ARG A 44 -8.23 -5.64 -8.74
N LEU A 45 -9.07 -5.06 -7.88
CA LEU A 45 -9.01 -5.28 -6.43
C LEU A 45 -9.30 -6.73 -6.08
N LYS A 46 -10.25 -7.41 -6.74
CA LYS A 46 -10.52 -8.85 -6.56
C LYS A 46 -9.32 -9.70 -6.99
N ALA A 47 -8.76 -9.45 -8.15
CA ALA A 47 -7.56 -10.15 -8.64
C ALA A 47 -6.36 -9.88 -7.71
N TRP A 48 -6.22 -8.64 -7.25
CA TRP A 48 -5.19 -8.24 -6.31
C TRP A 48 -5.41 -8.87 -4.94
N THR A 49 -6.61 -8.79 -4.37
CA THR A 49 -6.96 -9.42 -3.09
C THR A 49 -6.93 -10.94 -3.16
N SER A 50 -7.24 -11.58 -4.30
CA SER A 50 -7.12 -13.03 -4.43
C SER A 50 -5.67 -13.50 -4.43
N ARG A 51 -4.76 -12.76 -5.07
CA ARG A 51 -3.30 -13.01 -4.99
C ARG A 51 -2.76 -12.82 -3.57
N TYR A 52 -3.32 -11.88 -2.81
CA TYR A 52 -2.87 -11.50 -1.46
C TYR A 52 -3.78 -12.01 -0.34
N ARG A 53 -4.93 -12.62 -0.67
CA ARG A 53 -5.91 -13.12 0.29
C ARG A 53 -5.34 -14.17 1.25
N VAL A 54 -4.33 -14.90 0.81
CA VAL A 54 -3.61 -15.89 1.64
C VAL A 54 -2.65 -15.20 2.62
N VAL A 55 -2.14 -14.03 2.25
CA VAL A 55 -1.10 -13.29 2.99
C VAL A 55 -1.69 -12.06 3.70
N GLY A 56 -2.74 -11.45 3.12
CA GLY A 56 -3.20 -10.13 3.48
C GLY A 56 -3.75 -9.96 4.90
N ARG A 57 -4.42 -10.95 5.46
CA ARG A 57 -5.03 -10.80 6.80
C ARG A 57 -4.05 -11.00 7.94
N SER A 58 -2.98 -11.74 7.72
CA SER A 58 -1.98 -12.02 8.75
C SER A 58 -0.84 -11.01 8.78
N ILE A 59 -0.54 -10.35 7.64
CA ILE A 59 0.56 -9.39 7.54
C ILE A 59 0.10 -7.94 7.72
N PHE A 60 -1.06 -7.58 7.16
CA PHE A 60 -1.55 -6.19 7.20
C PHE A 60 -2.32 -5.89 8.47
N ASN A 61 -1.96 -4.81 9.12
CA ASN A 61 -2.77 -4.27 10.21
C ASN A 61 -4.03 -3.63 9.62
N ASN A 62 -5.20 -4.25 9.86
CA ASN A 62 -6.47 -3.78 9.35
C ASN A 62 -7.02 -2.69 10.27
N THR A 63 -6.78 -1.44 9.93
CA THR A 63 -7.22 -0.27 10.72
C THR A 63 -8.70 0.10 10.54
N SER A 64 -9.45 -0.61 9.69
CA SER A 64 -10.75 -0.15 9.20
C SER A 64 -11.94 -0.36 10.14
N LYS A 65 -11.79 -1.04 11.29
CA LYS A 65 -12.92 -1.27 12.21
C LYS A 65 -12.45 -1.42 13.66
N LEU A 66 -12.31 -0.30 14.34
CA LEU A 66 -12.19 -0.29 15.82
C LEU A 66 -13.46 0.27 16.41
N PRO A 67 -14.27 -0.51 17.15
CA PRO A 67 -15.43 0.01 17.84
C PRO A 67 -15.04 0.64 19.18
N ASN A 68 -15.56 1.84 19.42
CA ASN A 68 -15.82 2.52 20.69
C ASN A 68 -14.74 3.27 21.46
N SER A 69 -15.11 4.48 21.79
CA SER A 69 -14.69 5.47 22.80
C SER A 69 -13.21 5.83 22.95
N VAL A 70 -12.33 4.96 23.41
CA VAL A 70 -10.90 5.26 23.53
C VAL A 70 -10.19 5.12 22.17
N MET A 71 -10.70 4.24 21.33
CA MET A 71 -10.17 3.97 20.00
C MET A 71 -10.42 5.10 19.00
N GLN A 72 -11.30 6.07 19.29
CA GLN A 72 -11.49 7.25 18.43
C GLN A 72 -10.21 8.10 18.29
N TYR A 73 -9.31 8.02 19.27
CA TYR A 73 -8.03 8.71 19.23
C TYR A 73 -6.89 7.88 18.61
N HIS A 74 -7.20 6.67 18.16
CA HIS A 74 -6.21 5.89 17.43
C HIS A 74 -5.77 6.64 16.15
N TYR A 75 -4.50 6.58 15.81
CA TYR A 75 -3.91 7.34 14.69
C TYR A 75 -4.65 7.15 13.36
N SER A 76 -5.26 5.98 13.14
CA SER A 76 -5.97 5.65 11.92
C SER A 76 -7.39 6.22 11.84
N GLN A 77 -7.96 6.73 12.95
CA GLN A 77 -9.31 7.28 12.96
C GLN A 77 -9.37 8.76 12.55
N GLU A 78 -8.22 9.41 12.45
CA GLU A 78 -8.09 10.81 12.00
C GLU A 78 -8.94 11.82 12.79
N ALA A 79 -9.36 11.46 14.02
CA ALA A 79 -10.17 12.34 14.86
C ALA A 79 -9.50 13.68 15.17
N VAL A 80 -8.16 13.72 15.11
CA VAL A 80 -7.38 14.94 15.25
C VAL A 80 -6.64 15.21 13.94
N PRO A 81 -6.74 16.41 13.37
CA PRO A 81 -5.96 16.78 12.19
C PRO A 81 -4.47 16.60 12.40
N PHE A 82 -3.76 16.11 11.37
CA PHE A 82 -2.31 16.07 11.38
C PHE A 82 -1.77 17.50 11.19
N CYS A 83 -1.04 18.00 12.17
CA CYS A 83 -0.44 19.33 12.13
C CYS A 83 0.95 19.33 12.76
N GLY A 84 1.77 20.23 12.31
CA GLY A 84 3.16 20.35 12.75
C GLY A 84 4.01 19.15 12.36
N ARG A 85 5.10 18.98 12.06
CA ARG A 85 5.95 17.86 11.58
C ARG A 85 6.02 17.74 10.08
N GLN A 86 5.83 18.85 9.39
CA GLN A 86 6.02 18.83 7.94
C GLN A 86 7.48 18.51 7.59
N THR A 87 8.44 19.00 8.36
CA THR A 87 9.87 18.75 8.16
C THR A 87 10.19 17.26 8.26
N GLU A 88 9.74 16.59 9.31
CA GLU A 88 9.96 15.14 9.49
C GLU A 88 9.28 14.34 8.37
N LEU A 89 8.10 14.77 7.94
CA LEU A 89 7.40 14.11 6.85
C LEU A 89 8.15 14.28 5.52
N ASP A 90 8.71 15.44 5.25
CA ASP A 90 9.49 15.73 4.04
C ASP A 90 10.81 14.95 4.02
N GLU A 91 11.47 14.78 5.17
CA GLU A 91 12.64 13.91 5.32
C GLU A 91 12.29 12.47 5.03
N LEU A 92 11.19 11.95 5.58
CA LEU A 92 10.70 10.59 5.31
C LEU A 92 10.30 10.41 3.85
N HIS A 93 9.72 11.41 3.21
CA HIS A 93 9.43 11.37 1.77
C HIS A 93 10.71 11.30 0.93
N THR A 94 11.74 12.05 1.32
CA THR A 94 13.06 11.99 0.68
C THR A 94 13.68 10.60 0.83
N PHE A 95 13.61 10.03 2.03
CA PHE A 95 14.03 8.66 2.31
C PHE A 95 13.29 7.63 1.45
N VAL A 96 11.96 7.73 1.32
CA VAL A 96 11.17 6.81 0.47
C VAL A 96 11.63 6.88 -0.98
N LYS A 97 11.89 8.07 -1.51
CA LYS A 97 12.27 8.31 -2.90
C LYS A 97 13.73 8.02 -3.22
N ALA A 98 14.59 7.87 -2.22
CA ALA A 98 16.03 7.63 -2.41
C ALA A 98 16.30 6.45 -3.36
N ASP A 99 17.47 6.44 -4.00
CA ASP A 99 17.77 5.49 -5.08
C ASP A 99 18.19 4.11 -4.61
N GLU A 100 18.55 3.97 -3.35
CA GLU A 100 18.92 2.70 -2.76
C GLU A 100 17.81 1.66 -2.97
N LYS A 101 18.19 0.44 -3.27
CA LYS A 101 17.25 -0.68 -3.43
C LYS A 101 16.61 -1.09 -2.10
N PHE A 102 17.39 -1.02 -1.03
CA PHE A 102 16.97 -1.33 0.32
C PHE A 102 17.51 -0.29 1.29
N ALA A 103 16.64 0.26 2.11
CA ALA A 103 17.02 1.09 3.25
C ALA A 103 15.94 1.02 4.35
N TRP A 104 16.32 1.29 5.57
CA TRP A 104 15.41 1.38 6.70
C TRP A 104 15.73 2.59 7.58
N TRP A 105 14.73 3.08 8.28
CA TRP A 105 14.83 4.25 9.14
C TRP A 105 14.12 3.98 10.46
N THR A 106 14.76 4.33 11.56
CA THR A 106 14.18 4.22 12.91
C THR A 106 13.63 5.56 13.37
N ILE A 107 12.34 5.60 13.69
CA ILE A 107 11.69 6.75 14.29
C ILE A 107 11.63 6.54 15.81
N THR A 108 12.34 7.35 16.58
CA THR A 108 12.40 7.29 18.04
C THR A 108 11.66 8.46 18.68
N GLY A 109 11.28 8.34 19.93
CA GLY A 109 10.62 9.39 20.70
C GLY A 109 9.75 8.84 21.81
N GLN A 110 9.31 9.71 22.72
CA GLN A 110 8.48 9.35 23.87
C GLN A 110 7.15 8.69 23.44
N ALA A 111 6.54 7.94 24.37
CA ALA A 111 5.18 7.44 24.17
C ALA A 111 4.21 8.62 23.94
N GLY A 112 3.25 8.43 23.05
CA GLY A 112 2.30 9.49 22.71
C GLY A 112 2.84 10.60 21.79
N ALA A 113 4.12 10.60 21.43
CA ALA A 113 4.71 11.62 20.56
C ALA A 113 4.22 11.60 19.11
N GLY A 114 3.26 10.77 18.74
CA GLY A 114 2.64 10.71 17.41
C GLY A 114 3.48 10.01 16.33
N LYS A 115 4.39 9.11 16.72
CA LYS A 115 5.22 8.33 15.77
C LYS A 115 4.37 7.51 14.79
N SER A 116 3.42 6.74 15.31
CA SER A 116 2.51 5.92 14.49
C SER A 116 1.64 6.78 13.58
N ARG A 117 1.21 7.97 14.07
CA ARG A 117 0.48 8.94 13.24
C ARG A 117 1.35 9.48 12.10
N LEU A 118 2.61 9.79 12.36
CA LEU A 118 3.56 10.22 11.32
C LEU A 118 3.74 9.13 10.26
N GLY A 119 3.91 7.87 10.67
CA GLY A 119 3.98 6.73 9.75
C GLY A 119 2.71 6.57 8.92
N PHE A 120 1.53 6.75 9.53
CA PHE A 120 0.25 6.69 8.84
C PHE A 120 0.11 7.81 7.78
N GLU A 121 0.51 9.03 8.12
CA GLU A 121 0.51 10.15 7.17
C GLU A 121 1.52 9.94 6.02
N LEU A 122 2.67 9.33 6.31
CA LEU A 122 3.61 8.95 5.27
C LEU A 122 2.98 7.95 4.29
N LEU A 123 2.33 6.89 4.79
CA LEU A 123 1.65 5.90 3.95
C LEU A 123 0.58 6.51 3.04
N ARG A 124 -0.15 7.50 3.52
CA ARG A 124 -1.17 8.21 2.73
C ARG A 124 -0.59 9.03 1.59
N ARG A 125 0.68 9.37 1.66
CA ARG A 125 1.35 10.29 0.75
C ARG A 125 2.48 9.64 -0.06
N ILE A 126 2.67 8.33 0.04
CA ILE A 126 3.63 7.63 -0.82
C ILE A 126 3.19 7.71 -2.29
N PRO A 127 4.14 7.63 -3.24
CA PRO A 127 3.79 7.63 -4.66
C PRO A 127 2.83 6.49 -5.01
N ILE A 128 1.93 6.72 -5.97
CA ILE A 128 0.91 5.75 -6.39
C ILE A 128 1.49 4.41 -6.87
N CYS A 129 2.73 4.40 -7.31
CA CYS A 129 3.45 3.19 -7.72
C CYS A 129 4.10 2.42 -6.55
N TRP A 130 3.89 2.86 -5.31
CA TRP A 130 4.36 2.19 -4.10
C TRP A 130 3.23 1.48 -3.40
N PHE A 131 3.54 0.34 -2.82
CA PHE A 131 2.67 -0.35 -1.88
C PHE A 131 3.17 -0.08 -0.46
N GLY A 132 2.28 0.36 0.43
CA GLY A 132 2.66 0.68 1.80
C GLY A 132 1.69 0.12 2.82
N PHE A 133 2.21 -0.40 3.94
CA PHE A 133 1.38 -0.95 5.00
C PHE A 133 2.08 -0.95 6.37
N PHE A 134 1.26 -1.01 7.43
CA PHE A 134 1.73 -1.38 8.76
C PHE A 134 1.78 -2.90 8.89
N LEU A 135 2.92 -3.42 9.34
CA LEU A 135 3.04 -4.84 9.66
C LEU A 135 2.18 -5.18 10.88
N ASN A 136 1.42 -6.25 10.78
CA ASN A 136 0.60 -6.72 11.90
C ASN A 136 1.48 -7.25 13.04
N ASP A 137 1.15 -6.90 14.29
CA ASP A 137 1.91 -7.30 15.48
C ASP A 137 1.98 -8.81 15.67
N ASN A 138 0.98 -9.55 15.18
CA ASN A 138 0.91 -11.01 15.24
C ASN A 138 1.51 -11.70 14.01
N THR A 139 2.19 -10.98 13.12
CA THR A 139 2.81 -11.56 11.94
C THR A 139 3.87 -12.59 12.33
N THR A 140 3.83 -13.74 11.72
CA THR A 140 4.83 -14.78 11.90
C THR A 140 5.86 -14.77 10.77
N ILE A 141 7.01 -15.39 10.98
CA ILE A 141 8.02 -15.58 9.93
C ILE A 141 7.43 -16.37 8.74
N SER A 142 6.56 -17.35 9.03
CA SER A 142 5.88 -18.11 7.98
C SER A 142 4.98 -17.22 7.11
N ASP A 143 4.34 -16.22 7.70
CA ASP A 143 3.51 -15.26 6.95
C ASP A 143 4.38 -14.40 6.04
N ILE A 144 5.51 -13.91 6.57
CA ILE A 144 6.48 -13.15 5.77
C ILE A 144 6.98 -13.96 4.58
N ASN A 145 7.34 -15.22 4.78
CA ASN A 145 7.84 -16.10 3.72
C ASN A 145 6.83 -16.33 2.58
N ARG A 146 5.53 -16.08 2.83
CA ARG A 146 4.48 -16.14 1.80
C ARG A 146 4.30 -14.83 1.04
N PHE A 147 4.84 -13.74 1.55
CA PHE A 147 4.76 -12.46 0.86
C PHE A 147 5.56 -12.51 -0.44
N LYS A 148 5.01 -11.95 -1.50
CA LYS A 148 5.68 -11.85 -2.79
C LYS A 148 5.76 -10.38 -3.22
N PRO A 149 6.96 -9.82 -3.35
CA PRO A 149 7.12 -8.47 -3.88
C PRO A 149 6.51 -8.33 -5.27
N PHE A 150 5.80 -7.25 -5.51
CA PHE A 150 5.16 -6.97 -6.81
C PHE A 150 5.31 -5.52 -7.24
N THR A 151 5.82 -4.66 -6.35
CA THR A 151 6.11 -3.25 -6.60
C THR A 151 7.04 -2.73 -5.51
N ASN A 152 7.48 -1.48 -5.64
CA ASN A 152 8.19 -0.79 -4.56
C ASN A 152 7.34 -0.80 -3.30
N THR A 153 7.93 -1.14 -2.17
CA THR A 153 7.17 -1.39 -0.93
C THR A 153 7.72 -0.58 0.24
N LEU A 154 6.83 0.05 0.99
CA LEU A 154 7.11 0.67 2.28
C LEU A 154 6.44 -0.14 3.39
N ILE A 155 7.23 -0.66 4.33
CA ILE A 155 6.76 -1.43 5.47
C ILE A 155 6.98 -0.63 6.74
N ILE A 156 5.94 -0.37 7.51
CA ILE A 156 6.04 0.25 8.81
C ILE A 156 5.87 -0.81 9.89
N ILE A 157 6.86 -0.93 10.76
CA ILE A 157 6.84 -1.82 11.91
C ILE A 157 6.71 -0.96 13.15
N ASP A 158 5.58 -1.03 13.82
CA ASP A 158 5.33 -0.30 15.07
C ASP A 158 5.67 -1.16 16.30
N TYR A 159 5.77 -0.55 17.45
CA TYR A 159 6.04 -1.22 18.72
C TYR A 159 7.26 -2.17 18.70
N VAL A 160 8.39 -1.68 18.21
CA VAL A 160 9.63 -2.48 18.07
C VAL A 160 10.25 -2.84 19.41
N SER A 161 10.10 -1.98 20.44
CA SER A 161 10.68 -2.18 21.76
C SER A 161 10.22 -3.48 22.41
N GLY A 162 11.17 -4.29 22.85
CA GLY A 162 10.93 -5.63 23.39
C GLY A 162 10.77 -6.74 22.35
N ARG A 163 10.87 -6.40 21.05
CA ARG A 163 10.76 -7.34 19.93
C ARG A 163 11.91 -7.21 18.93
N GLU A 164 13.00 -6.61 19.35
CA GLU A 164 14.11 -6.20 18.47
C GLU A 164 14.66 -7.37 17.65
N SER A 165 14.88 -8.54 18.29
CA SER A 165 15.38 -9.73 17.60
C SER A 165 14.42 -10.25 16.54
N LEU A 166 13.11 -10.21 16.80
CA LEU A 166 12.08 -10.61 15.87
C LEU A 166 11.99 -9.64 14.70
N VAL A 167 12.07 -8.34 14.98
CA VAL A 167 12.05 -7.29 13.95
C VAL A 167 13.31 -7.38 13.07
N ALA A 168 14.46 -7.65 13.63
CA ALA A 168 15.69 -7.89 12.87
C ALA A 168 15.53 -9.08 11.91
N GLU A 169 14.89 -10.17 12.35
CA GLU A 169 14.60 -11.31 11.48
C GLU A 169 13.59 -10.94 10.37
N TYR A 170 12.57 -10.14 10.65
CA TYR A 170 11.64 -9.62 9.63
C TYR A 170 12.39 -8.80 8.56
N ILE A 171 13.23 -7.87 8.99
CA ILE A 171 14.04 -7.03 8.09
C ILE A 171 14.92 -7.91 7.20
N ARG A 172 15.60 -8.91 7.78
CA ARG A 172 16.44 -9.84 7.04
C ARG A 172 15.65 -10.63 5.99
N ARG A 173 14.48 -11.16 6.34
CA ARG A 173 13.62 -11.91 5.41
C ARG A 173 13.09 -11.06 4.28
N PHE A 174 12.62 -9.87 4.58
CA PHE A 174 12.19 -8.93 3.55
C PHE A 174 13.35 -8.51 2.64
N TYR A 175 14.52 -8.24 3.20
CA TYR A 175 15.72 -7.95 2.42
C TYR A 175 16.07 -9.08 1.45
N GLU A 176 16.16 -10.32 1.92
CA GLU A 176 16.43 -11.51 1.10
C GLU A 176 15.42 -11.62 -0.05
N MET A 177 14.15 -11.41 0.25
CA MET A 177 13.06 -11.51 -0.70
C MET A 177 13.11 -10.42 -1.80
N PHE A 178 13.42 -9.19 -1.41
CA PHE A 178 13.51 -8.07 -2.36
C PHE A 178 14.82 -8.07 -3.15
N SER A 179 15.88 -8.69 -2.63
CA SER A 179 17.19 -8.77 -3.29
C SER A 179 17.12 -9.39 -4.69
N SER A 180 16.19 -10.33 -4.89
CA SER A 180 15.96 -11.00 -6.18
C SER A 180 15.02 -10.24 -7.12
N THR A 181 14.55 -9.05 -6.76
CA THR A 181 13.62 -8.24 -7.56
C THR A 181 14.23 -6.89 -7.92
N ASP A 182 13.60 -6.16 -8.84
CA ASP A 182 13.97 -4.78 -9.17
C ASP A 182 13.22 -3.74 -8.32
N TYR A 183 12.40 -4.19 -7.37
CA TYR A 183 11.63 -3.31 -6.51
C TYR A 183 12.44 -2.77 -5.34
N LYS A 184 12.14 -1.53 -4.95
CA LYS A 184 12.71 -0.89 -3.75
C LYS A 184 11.95 -1.34 -2.50
N LEU A 185 12.67 -1.52 -1.39
CA LEU A 185 12.11 -1.76 -0.06
C LEU A 185 12.54 -0.66 0.90
N ARG A 186 11.57 -0.13 1.64
CA ARG A 186 11.76 0.80 2.75
C ARG A 186 11.09 0.27 4.01
#